data_3242ac758b52bccd868d46ce0266889b
#
_entry.id   3242ac758b52bccd868d46ce0266889b
#
_cell.length_a   1.000
_cell.length_b   1.000
_cell.length_c   1.000
_cell.angle_alpha   90.00
_cell.angle_beta   90.00
_cell.angle_gamma   90.00
#
_symmetry.space_group_name_H-M   'P 1'
#
loop_
_entity.id
_entity.type
_entity.pdbx_description
1 polymer ?
#
loop_
_entity_poly.entity_id
_entity_poly.type
_entity_poly.pdbx_seq_one_letter_code
_entity_poly.pdbx_strand_id
1 'polypeptide(L)'
;MVAQLRRHRVTIARRAASEVTRPPALDQLNNAIEHGLITVEQIDLDAGGEQEALARFDNSPRFRGRGDAEVLALAISRGWIVGSDETAVRRAAQTEIGAARVAGTLDFLRWAVIERRITTARAVALLGRVDVGSGLLHRIEASGQTPEELFDRG
;
A
#
# COMPACT_ATOMS: atom_id res chain seq x y z
N MET A 1 13.93 12.71 5.82
CA MET A 1 13.06 11.70 5.18
C MET A 1 11.77 12.30 4.60
N VAL A 2 11.22 13.37 5.15
CA VAL A 2 9.95 14.01 4.73
C VAL A 2 10.01 14.70 3.34
N ALA A 3 11.19 15.13 2.89
CA ALA A 3 11.34 15.82 1.60
C ALA A 3 11.16 14.91 0.35
N GLN A 4 11.16 13.59 0.51
CA GLN A 4 11.09 12.65 -0.61
C GLN A 4 9.64 12.35 -1.05
N LEU A 5 8.64 12.49 -0.19
CA LEU A 5 7.25 12.16 -0.52
C LEU A 5 6.59 13.10 -1.56
N ARG A 6 7.08 14.32 -1.72
CA ARG A 6 6.55 15.28 -2.72
C ARG A 6 6.68 14.82 -4.18
N ARG A 7 7.39 13.72 -4.45
CA ARG A 7 7.65 13.19 -5.80
C ARG A 7 7.15 11.76 -6.02
N HIS A 8 6.52 11.14 -5.02
CA HIS A 8 6.08 9.75 -5.20
C HIS A 8 4.78 9.69 -5.99
N ARG A 9 4.83 9.00 -7.10
CA ARG A 9 3.64 8.54 -7.81
C ARG A 9 3.11 7.32 -7.09
N VAL A 10 1.81 7.27 -6.88
CA VAL A 10 1.14 6.06 -6.43
C VAL A 10 0.96 5.15 -7.64
N THR A 11 1.45 3.93 -7.51
CA THR A 11 1.37 2.95 -8.59
C THR A 11 0.64 1.72 -8.08
N ILE A 12 -0.21 1.14 -8.91
CA ILE A 12 -0.85 -0.14 -8.67
C ILE A 12 -0.41 -1.13 -9.75
N ALA A 13 -0.07 -2.36 -9.33
CA ALA A 13 0.22 -3.43 -10.27
C ALA A 13 -1.03 -3.81 -11.06
N ARG A 14 -0.90 -4.17 -12.33
CA ARG A 14 -2.03 -4.47 -13.22
C ARG A 14 -2.90 -5.59 -12.68
N ARG A 15 -2.31 -6.69 -12.19
CA ARG A 15 -3.06 -7.79 -11.60
C ARG A 15 -3.83 -7.33 -10.36
N ALA A 16 -3.19 -6.56 -9.46
CA ALA A 16 -3.86 -6.02 -8.28
C ALA A 16 -5.02 -5.09 -8.66
N ALA A 17 -4.85 -4.24 -9.68
CA ALA A 17 -5.94 -3.41 -10.20
C ALA A 17 -7.11 -4.26 -10.74
N SER A 18 -6.84 -5.37 -11.41
CA SER A 18 -7.87 -6.27 -11.95
C SER A 18 -8.65 -7.04 -10.88
N GLU A 19 -8.13 -7.15 -9.66
CA GLU A 19 -8.82 -7.77 -8.53
C GLU A 19 -9.86 -6.83 -7.90
N VAL A 20 -9.80 -5.53 -8.19
CA VAL A 20 -10.78 -4.54 -7.73
C VAL A 20 -11.99 -4.57 -8.67
N THR A 21 -12.99 -5.40 -8.35
CA THR A 21 -14.11 -5.70 -9.26
C THR A 21 -15.45 -5.13 -8.81
N ARG A 22 -15.54 -4.56 -7.60
CA ARG A 22 -16.82 -4.14 -7.02
C ARG A 22 -16.87 -2.65 -6.68
N PRO A 23 -18.00 -1.95 -6.99
CA PRO A 23 -18.26 -0.63 -6.45
C PRO A 23 -18.31 -0.65 -4.91
N PRO A 24 -17.98 0.45 -4.24
CA PRO A 24 -17.48 1.71 -4.81
C PRO A 24 -15.97 1.73 -5.10
N ALA A 25 -15.22 0.66 -4.74
CA ALA A 25 -13.76 0.63 -4.86
C ALA A 25 -13.31 0.70 -6.33
N LEU A 26 -13.99 -0.02 -7.23
CA LEU A 26 -13.70 0.02 -8.66
C LEU A 26 -13.88 1.43 -9.24
N ASP A 27 -14.97 2.12 -8.89
CA ASP A 27 -15.26 3.46 -9.39
C ASP A 27 -14.20 4.46 -8.89
N GLN A 28 -13.79 4.33 -7.62
CA GLN A 28 -12.74 5.15 -7.02
C GLN A 28 -11.38 4.92 -7.69
N LEU A 29 -11.04 3.67 -7.97
CA LEU A 29 -9.80 3.32 -8.66
C LEU A 29 -9.78 3.88 -10.07
N ASN A 30 -10.84 3.68 -10.85
CA ASN A 30 -10.96 4.19 -12.21
C ASN A 30 -10.83 5.71 -12.23
N ASN A 31 -11.56 6.40 -11.34
CA ASN A 31 -11.48 7.86 -11.21
C ASN A 31 -10.05 8.32 -10.86
N ALA A 32 -9.36 7.63 -9.95
CA ALA A 32 -7.99 7.97 -9.58
C ALA A 32 -6.99 7.76 -10.75
N ILE A 33 -7.18 6.72 -11.55
CA ILE A 33 -6.38 6.46 -12.76
C ILE A 33 -6.65 7.55 -13.81
N GLU A 34 -7.91 7.85 -14.10
CA GLU A 34 -8.33 8.84 -15.08
C GLU A 34 -7.78 10.25 -14.76
N HIS A 35 -7.72 10.61 -13.47
CA HIS A 35 -7.16 11.88 -13.03
C HIS A 35 -5.62 11.85 -12.82
N GLY A 36 -4.96 10.75 -13.18
CA GLY A 36 -3.50 10.62 -13.08
C GLY A 36 -2.97 10.58 -11.64
N LEU A 37 -3.83 10.29 -10.65
CA LEU A 37 -3.46 10.13 -9.25
C LEU A 37 -2.81 8.77 -9.00
N ILE A 38 -3.18 7.76 -9.78
CA ILE A 38 -2.63 6.40 -9.74
C ILE A 38 -2.20 6.01 -11.15
N THR A 39 -1.02 5.42 -11.27
CA THR A 39 -0.51 4.81 -12.51
C THR A 39 -0.64 3.30 -12.40
N VAL A 40 -1.12 2.67 -13.46
CA VAL A 40 -1.13 1.19 -13.55
C VAL A 40 0.16 0.74 -14.23
N GLU A 41 0.89 -0.13 -13.54
CA GLU A 41 2.14 -0.71 -14.05
C GLU A 41 2.01 -2.22 -14.18
N GLN A 42 2.80 -2.79 -15.05
CA GLN A 42 2.90 -4.24 -15.24
C GLN A 42 4.37 -4.66 -15.28
N ILE A 43 4.59 -5.94 -15.07
CA ILE A 43 5.89 -6.58 -15.26
C ILE A 43 6.33 -6.39 -16.72
N ASP A 44 7.55 -5.96 -16.88
CA ASP A 44 8.23 -5.96 -18.17
C ASP A 44 8.86 -7.34 -18.39
N LEU A 45 8.30 -8.09 -19.34
CA LEU A 45 8.76 -9.45 -19.63
C LEU A 45 10.14 -9.46 -20.30
N ASP A 46 10.57 -8.35 -20.89
CA ASP A 46 11.89 -8.20 -21.49
C ASP A 46 12.95 -7.80 -20.43
N ALA A 47 12.51 -7.31 -19.28
CA ALA A 47 13.36 -7.04 -18.13
C ALA A 47 13.55 -8.32 -17.31
N GLY A 48 14.60 -9.07 -17.56
CA GLY A 48 14.85 -10.38 -16.92
C GLY A 48 14.71 -10.41 -15.40
N GLY A 49 15.09 -9.34 -14.71
CA GLY A 49 14.95 -9.24 -13.25
C GLY A 49 13.50 -9.15 -12.76
N GLU A 50 12.61 -8.51 -13.52
CA GLU A 50 11.19 -8.43 -13.16
C GLU A 50 10.48 -9.76 -13.36
N GLN A 51 10.76 -10.44 -14.45
CA GLN A 51 10.21 -11.76 -14.74
C GLN A 51 10.67 -12.81 -13.71
N GLU A 52 11.95 -12.80 -13.35
CA GLU A 52 12.50 -13.71 -12.34
C GLU A 52 11.88 -13.46 -10.96
N ALA A 53 11.75 -12.20 -10.56
CA ALA A 53 11.09 -11.82 -9.31
C ALA A 53 9.62 -12.26 -9.30
N LEU A 54 8.88 -12.05 -10.39
CA LEU A 54 7.49 -12.51 -10.50
C LEU A 54 7.40 -14.04 -10.39
N ALA A 55 8.21 -14.78 -11.12
CA ALA A 55 8.22 -16.24 -11.10
C ALA A 55 8.48 -16.79 -9.69
N ARG A 56 9.36 -16.14 -8.92
CA ARG A 56 9.65 -16.52 -7.54
C ARG A 56 8.42 -16.41 -6.63
N PHE A 57 7.62 -15.35 -6.75
CA PHE A 57 6.41 -15.19 -5.96
C PHE A 57 5.24 -16.02 -6.50
N ASP A 58 5.07 -16.13 -7.81
CA ASP A 58 4.04 -16.97 -8.41
C ASP A 58 4.27 -18.47 -8.11
N ASN A 59 5.49 -18.90 -7.86
CA ASN A 59 5.78 -20.26 -7.40
C ASN A 59 5.41 -20.49 -5.92
N SER A 60 5.22 -19.44 -5.14
CA SER A 60 4.74 -19.55 -3.77
C SER A 60 3.22 -19.82 -3.76
N PRO A 61 2.74 -20.88 -3.10
CA PRO A 61 1.29 -21.16 -2.99
C PRO A 61 0.50 -19.98 -2.42
N ARG A 62 1.16 -19.12 -1.66
CA ARG A 62 0.57 -17.97 -0.98
C ARG A 62 0.25 -16.82 -1.91
N PHE A 63 1.05 -16.61 -2.95
CA PHE A 63 0.95 -15.46 -3.86
C PHE A 63 0.60 -15.85 -5.29
N ARG A 64 0.49 -17.15 -5.58
CA ARG A 64 0.28 -17.67 -6.94
C ARG A 64 -0.93 -17.04 -7.62
N GLY A 65 -0.68 -16.41 -8.77
CA GLY A 65 -1.72 -15.80 -9.59
C GLY A 65 -2.37 -14.56 -9.00
N ARG A 66 -1.93 -14.08 -7.82
CA ARG A 66 -2.48 -12.91 -7.14
C ARG A 66 -1.75 -11.64 -7.55
N GLY A 67 -2.44 -10.51 -7.45
CA GLY A 67 -1.85 -9.19 -7.65
C GLY A 67 -0.67 -8.90 -6.72
N ASP A 68 -0.67 -9.48 -5.52
CA ASP A 68 0.41 -9.39 -4.55
C ASP A 68 1.77 -9.85 -5.10
N ALA A 69 1.79 -10.92 -5.92
CA ALA A 69 3.02 -11.41 -6.55
C ALA A 69 3.62 -10.34 -7.48
N GLU A 70 2.78 -9.68 -8.28
CA GLU A 70 3.21 -8.63 -9.19
C GLU A 70 3.65 -7.37 -8.43
N VAL A 71 2.93 -6.98 -7.37
CA VAL A 71 3.31 -5.85 -6.48
C VAL A 71 4.69 -6.07 -5.90
N LEU A 72 4.96 -7.26 -5.32
CA LEU A 72 6.24 -7.60 -4.74
C LEU A 72 7.35 -7.61 -5.79
N ALA A 73 7.11 -8.21 -6.96
CA ALA A 73 8.09 -8.28 -8.03
C ALA A 73 8.48 -6.89 -8.54
N LEU A 74 7.51 -6.03 -8.83
CA LEU A 74 7.76 -4.64 -9.27
C LEU A 74 8.53 -3.83 -8.22
N ALA A 75 8.11 -3.94 -6.95
CA ALA A 75 8.74 -3.17 -5.87
C ALA A 75 10.19 -3.59 -5.64
N ILE A 76 10.49 -4.88 -5.71
CA ILE A 76 11.85 -5.40 -5.54
C ILE A 76 12.74 -4.95 -6.70
N SER A 77 12.28 -5.18 -7.94
CA SER A 77 13.07 -4.91 -9.13
C SER A 77 13.31 -3.42 -9.36
N ARG A 78 12.31 -2.58 -9.05
CA ARG A 78 12.38 -1.13 -9.29
C ARG A 78 12.79 -0.32 -8.06
N GLY A 79 13.03 -0.97 -6.94
CA GLY A 79 13.42 -0.29 -5.72
C GLY A 79 12.32 0.56 -5.07
N TRP A 80 11.04 0.18 -5.21
CA TRP A 80 9.90 0.95 -4.72
C TRP A 80 9.51 0.62 -3.28
N ILE A 81 8.66 1.46 -2.69
CA ILE A 81 8.01 1.20 -1.41
C ILE A 81 6.78 0.33 -1.67
N VAL A 82 6.61 -0.73 -0.88
CA VAL A 82 5.39 -1.55 -0.90
C VAL A 82 4.37 -0.97 0.06
N GLY A 83 3.17 -0.68 -0.45
CA GLY A 83 2.00 -0.31 0.34
C GLY A 83 1.05 -1.49 0.49
N SER A 84 0.91 -2.05 1.69
CA SER A 84 -0.04 -3.13 1.97
C SER A 84 -0.35 -3.23 3.46
N ASP A 85 -1.60 -3.55 3.80
CA ASP A 85 -2.00 -3.92 5.16
C ASP A 85 -2.00 -5.44 5.37
N GLU A 86 -1.85 -6.23 4.31
CA GLU A 86 -1.79 -7.69 4.41
C GLU A 86 -0.47 -8.15 5.02
N THR A 87 -0.57 -8.84 6.17
CA THR A 87 0.60 -9.30 6.95
C THR A 87 1.56 -10.15 6.11
N ALA A 88 1.03 -10.95 5.19
CA ALA A 88 1.82 -11.80 4.32
C ALA A 88 2.71 -11.02 3.36
N VAL A 89 2.09 -10.05 2.67
CA VAL A 89 2.77 -9.16 1.73
C VAL A 89 3.82 -8.32 2.46
N ARG A 90 3.45 -7.75 3.61
CA ARG A 90 4.36 -6.96 4.43
C ARG A 90 5.60 -7.76 4.85
N ARG A 91 5.41 -8.99 5.35
CA ARG A 91 6.54 -9.86 5.76
C ARG A 91 7.44 -10.21 4.58
N ALA A 92 6.86 -10.59 3.44
CA ALA A 92 7.64 -10.89 2.25
C ALA A 92 8.44 -9.66 1.79
N ALA A 93 7.80 -8.50 1.70
CA ALA A 93 8.46 -7.26 1.34
C ALA A 93 9.56 -6.87 2.34
N GLN A 94 9.31 -6.96 3.65
CA GLN A 94 10.31 -6.66 4.68
C GLN A 94 11.56 -7.53 4.55
N THR A 95 11.40 -8.81 4.24
CA THR A 95 12.51 -9.75 4.03
C THR A 95 13.36 -9.35 2.83
N GLU A 96 12.72 -8.90 1.74
CA GLU A 96 13.38 -8.65 0.47
C GLU A 96 13.98 -7.25 0.35
N ILE A 97 13.25 -6.24 0.81
CA ILE A 97 13.61 -4.82 0.60
C ILE A 97 13.79 -4.04 1.89
N GLY A 98 13.62 -4.69 3.04
CA GLY A 98 13.76 -4.07 4.36
C GLY A 98 12.52 -3.33 4.85
N ALA A 99 12.36 -3.26 6.18
CA ALA A 99 11.18 -2.68 6.83
C ALA A 99 10.94 -1.20 6.49
N ALA A 100 12.00 -0.43 6.24
CA ALA A 100 11.91 0.99 5.90
C ALA A 100 11.22 1.27 4.55
N ARG A 101 11.05 0.23 3.73
CA ARG A 101 10.41 0.33 2.40
C ARG A 101 9.05 -0.37 2.35
N VAL A 102 8.45 -0.62 3.51
CA VAL A 102 7.13 -1.24 3.63
C VAL A 102 6.24 -0.34 4.48
N ALA A 103 5.11 0.06 3.93
CA ALA A 103 4.15 0.95 4.57
C ALA A 103 2.75 0.33 4.57
N GLY A 104 1.95 0.65 5.57
CA GLY A 104 0.53 0.35 5.61
C GLY A 104 -0.32 1.61 5.47
N THR A 105 -1.63 1.44 5.48
CA THR A 105 -2.58 2.56 5.41
C THR A 105 -2.31 3.60 6.49
N LEU A 106 -2.02 3.17 7.73
CA LEU A 106 -1.72 4.10 8.82
C LEU A 106 -0.47 4.94 8.53
N ASP A 107 0.58 4.34 7.95
CA ASP A 107 1.81 5.05 7.61
C ASP A 107 1.54 6.12 6.54
N PHE A 108 0.76 5.80 5.51
CA PHE A 108 0.36 6.77 4.48
C PHE A 108 -0.47 7.92 5.05
N LEU A 109 -1.41 7.63 5.94
CA LEU A 109 -2.21 8.67 6.60
C LEU A 109 -1.34 9.57 7.49
N ARG A 110 -0.39 9.00 8.25
CA ARG A 110 0.59 9.76 9.04
C ARG A 110 1.41 10.70 8.16
N TRP A 111 1.95 10.19 7.05
CA TRP A 111 2.69 11.02 6.10
C TRP A 111 1.84 12.17 5.56
N ALA A 112 0.58 11.91 5.22
CA ALA A 112 -0.33 12.94 4.74
C ALA A 112 -0.63 14.03 5.80
N VAL A 113 -0.71 13.66 7.07
CA VAL A 113 -0.86 14.62 8.19
C VAL A 113 0.43 15.42 8.39
N ILE A 114 1.58 14.77 8.45
CA ILE A 114 2.90 15.41 8.61
C ILE A 114 3.14 16.42 7.47
N GLU A 115 2.79 16.07 6.25
CA GLU A 115 2.90 16.96 5.08
C GLU A 115 1.77 18.00 4.97
N ARG A 116 0.88 18.06 5.97
CA ARG A 116 -0.27 18.98 6.00
C ARG A 116 -1.19 18.86 4.78
N ARG A 117 -1.30 17.66 4.20
CA ARG A 117 -2.23 17.36 3.09
C ARG A 117 -3.64 17.13 3.58
N ILE A 118 -3.75 16.56 4.78
CA ILE A 118 -5.02 16.34 5.48
C ILE A 118 -4.85 16.71 6.96
N THR A 119 -5.97 16.98 7.63
CA THR A 119 -5.99 17.18 9.09
C THR A 119 -5.98 15.83 9.81
N THR A 120 -5.55 15.82 11.07
CA THR A 120 -5.63 14.64 11.95
C THR A 120 -7.05 14.08 12.00
N ALA A 121 -8.06 14.94 12.20
CA ALA A 121 -9.47 14.54 12.21
C ALA A 121 -9.90 13.84 10.89
N ARG A 122 -9.40 14.32 9.75
CA ARG A 122 -9.66 13.68 8.45
C ARG A 122 -8.96 12.33 8.33
N ALA A 123 -7.72 12.21 8.84
CA ALA A 123 -6.98 10.95 8.86
C ALA A 123 -7.68 9.89 9.70
N VAL A 124 -8.17 10.26 10.91
CA VAL A 124 -8.97 9.38 11.78
C VAL A 124 -10.25 8.92 11.07
N ALA A 125 -10.98 9.83 10.43
CA ALA A 125 -12.18 9.48 9.68
C ALA A 125 -11.91 8.55 8.49
N LEU A 126 -10.79 8.70 7.80
CA LEU A 126 -10.37 7.81 6.71
C LEU A 126 -9.95 6.45 7.26
N LEU A 127 -9.17 6.41 8.34
CA LEU A 127 -8.76 5.18 9.00
C LEU A 127 -9.99 4.37 9.43
N GLY A 128 -11.01 5.00 10.02
CA GLY A 128 -12.25 4.33 10.43
C GLY A 128 -13.02 3.69 9.27
N ARG A 129 -12.90 4.21 8.04
CA ARG A 129 -13.51 3.60 6.85
C ARG A 129 -12.78 2.35 6.38
N VAL A 130 -11.46 2.31 6.55
CA VAL A 130 -10.61 1.19 6.12
C VAL A 130 -10.54 0.09 7.17
N ASP A 131 -10.67 0.46 8.44
CA ASP A 131 -10.46 -0.42 9.60
C ASP A 131 -11.61 -1.42 9.87
N VAL A 132 -12.69 -1.39 9.09
CA VAL A 132 -13.89 -2.22 9.30
C VAL A 132 -13.58 -3.73 9.46
N GLY A 133 -12.42 -4.19 8.98
CA GLY A 133 -12.00 -5.59 9.08
C GLY A 133 -10.80 -5.86 9.98
N SER A 134 -10.01 -4.85 10.35
CA SER A 134 -8.77 -5.03 11.12
C SER A 134 -8.93 -4.87 12.63
N GLY A 135 -9.96 -4.16 13.06
CA GLY A 135 -10.21 -3.83 14.46
C GLY A 135 -9.10 -2.99 15.11
N LEU A 136 -8.32 -2.26 14.31
CA LEU A 136 -7.21 -1.45 14.82
C LEU A 136 -7.71 -0.35 15.77
N LEU A 137 -8.72 0.41 15.36
CA LEU A 137 -9.31 1.48 16.18
C LEU A 137 -9.85 0.92 17.49
N HIS A 138 -10.56 -0.20 17.45
CA HIS A 138 -11.06 -0.86 18.66
C HIS A 138 -9.93 -1.26 19.62
N ARG A 139 -8.80 -1.78 19.10
CA ARG A 139 -7.64 -2.11 19.95
C ARG A 139 -6.98 -0.88 20.55
N ILE A 140 -6.95 0.24 19.82
CA ILE A 140 -6.41 1.50 20.31
C ILE A 140 -7.26 2.04 21.44
N GLU A 141 -8.57 2.12 21.27
CA GLU A 141 -9.52 2.54 22.28
C GLU A 141 -9.45 1.64 23.54
N ALA A 142 -9.34 0.32 23.34
CA ALA A 142 -9.17 -0.65 24.42
C ALA A 142 -7.84 -0.48 25.19
N SER A 143 -6.82 0.11 24.57
CA SER A 143 -5.54 0.45 25.21
C SER A 143 -5.56 1.78 25.96
N GLY A 144 -6.69 2.51 25.93
CA GLY A 144 -6.84 3.83 26.54
C GLY A 144 -6.21 4.97 25.72
N GLN A 145 -5.80 4.70 24.49
CA GLN A 145 -5.30 5.72 23.56
C GLN A 145 -6.44 6.30 22.74
N THR A 146 -6.30 7.56 22.33
CA THR A 146 -7.23 8.16 21.37
C THR A 146 -6.73 7.90 19.94
N PRO A 147 -7.63 7.78 18.94
CA PRO A 147 -7.24 7.63 17.54
C PRO A 147 -6.33 8.76 17.03
N GLU A 148 -6.49 9.98 17.55
CA GLU A 148 -5.69 11.16 17.22
C GLU A 148 -4.23 10.99 17.62
N GLU A 149 -3.95 10.36 18.78
CA GLU A 149 -2.58 10.11 19.27
C GLU A 149 -1.74 9.25 18.31
N LEU A 150 -2.39 8.50 17.40
CA LEU A 150 -1.68 7.77 16.36
C LEU A 150 -0.94 8.68 15.40
N PHE A 151 -1.40 9.92 15.27
CA PHE A 151 -0.88 10.89 14.29
C PHE A 151 0.02 11.96 14.94
N ASP A 152 0.07 12.01 16.28
CA ASP A 152 0.87 12.99 17.03
C ASP A 152 2.35 12.58 17.18
N ARG A 153 2.69 11.35 16.82
CA ARG A 153 4.07 10.83 16.88
C ARG A 153 4.78 11.06 15.55
N GLY A 154 5.17 12.29 15.30
CA GLY A 154 6.01 12.70 14.18
C GLY A 154 7.43 13.03 14.61
#